data_a35a76c6d21fee17973f6d77c8d7e866
#
_entry.id   a35a76c6d21fee17973f6d77c8d7e866
#
_cell.length_a   1.000
_cell.length_b   1.000
_cell.length_c   1.000
_cell.angle_alpha   90.00
_cell.angle_beta   90.00
_cell.angle_gamma   90.00
#
_symmetry.space_group_name_H-M   'P 1'
#
loop_
_entity.id
_entity.type
_entity.pdbx_description
1 polymer ?
#
loop_
_entity_poly.entity_id
_entity_poly.type
_entity_poly.pdbx_seq_one_letter_code
_entity_poly.pdbx_strand_id
1 'polypeptide(L)'
;MKLEKLVGERFKERPADCVIDSHAIMVKGGYIKYMANGIYSSYLPLRRIVRKIEQILREEMDKIDGQEVQFPVVMPASLWDESGRYDSIGDELLRFTDRNNAKMVLGMTHEEAAVHLVREYAQSYTKYPFMIYQIQTKFRDEARPRAGLIRVREFTMKDAYSFHTSQEDLEQYYEKCHAAYERIFERVGV
;
A
#
# COMPACT_ATOMS: atom_id res chain seq x y z
N MET A 1 21.88 -18.51 -6.32
CA MET A 1 20.98 -19.64 -5.96
C MET A 1 20.65 -20.39 -7.23
N LYS A 2 20.74 -21.72 -7.23
CA LYS A 2 20.37 -22.53 -8.39
C LYS A 2 18.85 -22.61 -8.52
N LEU A 3 18.36 -22.65 -9.76
CA LEU A 3 16.93 -22.67 -10.05
C LEU A 3 16.20 -23.90 -9.47
N GLU A 4 16.88 -25.02 -9.42
CA GLU A 4 16.41 -26.29 -8.82
C GLU A 4 16.11 -26.20 -7.31
N LYS A 5 16.71 -25.20 -6.64
CA LYS A 5 16.50 -24.94 -5.20
C LYS A 5 15.46 -23.85 -4.93
N LEU A 6 14.84 -23.33 -5.97
CA LEU A 6 13.81 -22.31 -5.82
C LEU A 6 12.53 -22.91 -5.29
N VAL A 7 12.09 -22.43 -4.11
CA VAL A 7 10.79 -22.80 -3.54
C VAL A 7 9.67 -22.25 -4.42
N GLY A 8 8.71 -23.08 -4.73
CA GLY A 8 7.53 -22.76 -5.54
C GLY A 8 7.32 -23.80 -6.65
N GLU A 9 6.08 -24.11 -6.92
CA GLU A 9 5.68 -25.02 -7.99
C GLU A 9 5.45 -24.24 -9.28
N ARG A 10 5.73 -24.89 -10.41
CA ARG A 10 5.46 -24.39 -11.75
C ARG A 10 4.55 -25.35 -12.46
N PHE A 11 3.55 -24.82 -13.14
CA PHE A 11 2.55 -25.62 -13.82
C PHE A 11 2.66 -25.45 -15.34
N LYS A 12 2.46 -26.53 -16.08
CA LYS A 12 2.38 -26.47 -17.55
C LYS A 12 1.04 -25.91 -18.02
N GLU A 13 -0.02 -26.34 -17.37
CA GLU A 13 -1.37 -25.97 -17.73
C GLU A 13 -1.83 -24.68 -17.04
N ARG A 14 -2.79 -24.00 -17.67
CA ARG A 14 -3.46 -22.84 -17.08
C ARG A 14 -4.36 -23.31 -15.92
N PRO A 15 -4.25 -22.73 -14.72
CA PRO A 15 -5.20 -23.03 -13.64
C PRO A 15 -6.62 -22.61 -14.04
N ALA A 16 -7.60 -23.47 -13.74
CA ALA A 16 -8.98 -23.31 -14.19
C ALA A 16 -9.67 -22.03 -13.65
N ASP A 17 -9.25 -21.58 -12.48
CA ASP A 17 -9.72 -20.37 -11.79
C ASP A 17 -9.07 -19.05 -12.27
N CYS A 18 -8.05 -19.15 -13.12
CA CYS A 18 -7.34 -17.99 -13.65
C CYS A 18 -7.98 -17.48 -14.95
N VAL A 19 -8.91 -16.52 -14.86
CA VAL A 19 -9.62 -15.95 -16.00
C VAL A 19 -8.70 -15.12 -16.89
N ILE A 20 -7.85 -14.26 -16.32
CA ILE A 20 -6.96 -13.36 -17.06
C ILE A 20 -5.54 -13.93 -17.17
N ASP A 21 -4.82 -13.51 -18.21
CA ASP A 21 -3.48 -14.04 -18.52
C ASP A 21 -2.44 -13.67 -17.46
N SER A 22 -2.45 -12.45 -16.95
CA SER A 22 -1.50 -12.02 -15.91
C SER A 22 -1.63 -12.88 -14.64
N HIS A 23 -2.85 -13.21 -14.21
CA HIS A 23 -3.10 -14.12 -13.09
C HIS A 23 -2.58 -15.53 -13.40
N ALA A 24 -2.94 -16.06 -14.57
CA ALA A 24 -2.50 -17.38 -14.99
C ALA A 24 -0.97 -17.49 -15.06
N ILE A 25 -0.29 -16.50 -15.63
CA ILE A 25 1.17 -16.47 -15.75
C ILE A 25 1.83 -16.41 -14.37
N MET A 26 1.31 -15.60 -13.44
CA MET A 26 1.85 -15.49 -12.09
C MET A 26 1.74 -16.80 -11.30
N VAL A 27 0.61 -17.48 -11.39
CA VAL A 27 0.42 -18.80 -10.74
C VAL A 27 1.28 -19.86 -11.43
N LYS A 28 1.22 -19.97 -12.75
CA LYS A 28 2.02 -20.93 -13.53
C LYS A 28 3.53 -20.78 -13.31
N GLY A 29 4.01 -19.56 -13.27
CA GLY A 29 5.41 -19.22 -13.11
C GLY A 29 5.95 -19.35 -11.69
N GLY A 30 5.09 -19.64 -10.70
CA GLY A 30 5.49 -19.71 -9.30
C GLY A 30 5.86 -18.35 -8.72
N TYR A 31 5.11 -17.31 -9.07
CA TYR A 31 5.24 -15.97 -8.49
C TYR A 31 4.34 -15.80 -7.27
N ILE A 32 3.11 -16.31 -7.34
CA ILE A 32 2.11 -16.23 -6.28
C ILE A 32 1.51 -17.60 -6.00
N LYS A 33 1.01 -17.74 -4.76
CA LYS A 33 0.20 -18.89 -4.34
C LYS A 33 -1.07 -18.38 -3.70
N TYR A 34 -2.20 -18.91 -4.14
CA TYR A 34 -3.50 -18.66 -3.54
C TYR A 34 -3.52 -19.11 -2.09
N MET A 35 -4.03 -18.27 -1.21
CA MET A 35 -4.27 -18.59 0.21
C MET A 35 -5.76 -18.50 0.54
N ALA A 36 -6.39 -17.39 0.16
CA ALA A 36 -7.82 -17.17 0.25
C ALA A 36 -8.25 -16.19 -0.85
N ASN A 37 -9.55 -15.97 -1.01
CA ASN A 37 -10.07 -15.06 -2.01
C ASN A 37 -9.54 -13.63 -1.81
N GLY A 38 -8.75 -13.13 -2.76
CA GLY A 38 -8.06 -11.84 -2.66
C GLY A 38 -6.84 -11.80 -1.74
N ILE A 39 -6.34 -12.96 -1.29
CA ILE A 39 -5.16 -13.07 -0.41
C ILE A 39 -4.19 -14.08 -1.02
N TYR A 40 -2.95 -13.64 -1.24
CA TYR A 40 -1.92 -14.42 -1.92
C TYR A 40 -0.60 -14.38 -1.16
N SER A 41 0.08 -15.52 -1.12
CA SER A 41 1.48 -15.59 -0.74
C SER A 41 2.36 -15.28 -1.96
N SER A 42 3.48 -14.61 -1.72
CA SER A 42 4.47 -14.26 -2.75
C SER A 42 5.69 -15.14 -2.64
N TYR A 43 6.09 -15.75 -3.77
CA TYR A 43 7.37 -16.45 -3.87
C TYR A 43 8.52 -15.50 -4.19
N LEU A 44 9.75 -15.99 -4.08
CA LEU A 44 10.96 -15.21 -4.28
C LEU A 44 11.00 -14.43 -5.61
N PRO A 45 10.56 -14.97 -6.77
CA PRO A 45 10.58 -14.21 -8.02
C PRO A 45 9.77 -12.92 -7.93
N LEU A 46 8.53 -12.99 -7.42
CA LEU A 46 7.71 -11.80 -7.23
C LEU A 46 8.32 -10.84 -6.21
N ARG A 47 8.82 -11.36 -5.07
CA ARG A 47 9.45 -10.51 -4.05
C ARG A 47 10.65 -9.72 -4.58
N ARG A 48 11.42 -10.27 -5.51
CA ARG A 48 12.52 -9.56 -6.18
C ARG A 48 12.03 -8.43 -7.08
N ILE A 49 10.94 -8.66 -7.81
CA ILE A 49 10.30 -7.63 -8.65
C ILE A 49 9.75 -6.50 -7.77
N VAL A 50 8.96 -6.85 -6.76
CA VAL A 50 8.34 -5.88 -5.84
C VAL A 50 9.41 -5.01 -5.19
N ARG A 51 10.52 -5.58 -4.68
CA ARG A 51 11.61 -4.81 -4.09
C ARG A 51 12.24 -3.80 -5.06
N LYS A 52 12.36 -4.15 -6.34
CA LYS A 52 12.87 -3.21 -7.36
C LYS A 52 11.89 -2.07 -7.61
N ILE A 53 10.60 -2.37 -7.67
CA ILE A 53 9.55 -1.36 -7.81
C ILE A 53 9.52 -0.45 -6.57
N GLU A 54 9.55 -1.02 -5.37
CA GLU A 54 9.61 -0.28 -4.11
C GLU A 54 10.84 0.66 -4.06
N GLN A 55 11.99 0.21 -4.58
CA GLN A 55 13.20 1.03 -4.64
C GLN A 55 13.03 2.22 -5.60
N ILE A 56 12.43 2.01 -6.77
CA ILE A 56 12.11 3.08 -7.71
C ILE A 56 11.17 4.11 -7.06
N LEU A 57 10.14 3.64 -6.34
CA LEU A 57 9.22 4.51 -5.61
C LEU A 57 9.94 5.36 -4.58
N ARG A 58 10.85 4.78 -3.77
CA ARG A 58 11.66 5.53 -2.79
C ARG A 58 12.47 6.61 -3.45
N GLU A 59 13.23 6.25 -4.48
CA GLU A 59 14.10 7.20 -5.18
C GLU A 59 13.34 8.38 -5.78
N GLU A 60 12.14 8.18 -6.31
CA GLU A 60 11.35 9.28 -6.86
C GLU A 60 10.63 10.11 -5.79
N MET A 61 10.22 9.49 -4.67
CA MET A 61 9.66 10.24 -3.54
C MET A 61 10.74 11.05 -2.82
N ASP A 62 11.93 10.50 -2.62
CA ASP A 62 13.06 11.21 -1.99
C ASP A 62 13.49 12.43 -2.82
N LYS A 63 13.43 12.37 -4.17
CA LYS A 63 13.74 13.50 -5.07
C LYS A 63 12.80 14.69 -4.93
N ILE A 64 11.62 14.49 -4.37
CA ILE A 64 10.64 15.54 -4.09
C ILE A 64 10.54 15.85 -2.59
N ASP A 65 11.63 15.60 -1.85
CA ASP A 65 11.78 15.86 -0.43
C ASP A 65 10.83 15.04 0.47
N GLY A 66 10.36 13.88 -0.01
CA GLY A 66 9.57 12.94 0.78
C GLY A 66 10.41 12.24 1.85
N GLN A 67 9.83 12.05 3.03
CA GLN A 67 10.47 11.35 4.14
C GLN A 67 9.77 10.01 4.37
N GLU A 68 10.51 8.90 4.22
CA GLU A 68 9.94 7.58 4.47
C GLU A 68 9.70 7.37 5.97
N VAL A 69 8.47 7.02 6.31
CA VAL A 69 8.03 6.64 7.65
C VAL A 69 7.34 5.28 7.59
N GLN A 70 6.96 4.73 8.72
CA GLN A 70 6.15 3.51 8.75
C GLN A 70 5.08 3.61 9.82
N PHE A 71 3.83 3.43 9.42
CA PHE A 71 2.70 3.38 10.33
C PHE A 71 2.37 1.92 10.69
N PRO A 72 1.76 1.67 11.86
CA PRO A 72 1.26 0.34 12.18
C PRO A 72 0.09 -0.06 11.28
N VAL A 73 -0.03 -1.35 10.94
CA VAL A 73 -1.16 -1.88 10.17
C VAL A 73 -2.41 -1.99 11.05
N VAL A 74 -2.23 -2.29 12.33
CA VAL A 74 -3.30 -2.34 13.32
C VAL A 74 -3.35 -1.01 14.07
N MET A 75 -4.50 -0.36 14.07
CA MET A 75 -4.68 0.96 14.68
C MET A 75 -5.87 0.97 15.65
N PRO A 76 -5.82 1.77 16.72
CA PRO A 76 -6.96 1.94 17.60
C PRO A 76 -8.11 2.67 16.86
N ALA A 77 -9.34 2.24 17.10
CA ALA A 77 -10.52 2.86 16.51
C ALA A 77 -10.67 4.35 16.86
N SER A 78 -10.12 4.78 18.02
CA SER A 78 -10.21 6.17 18.47
C SER A 78 -9.62 7.19 17.49
N LEU A 79 -8.60 6.83 16.71
CA LEU A 79 -8.07 7.71 15.66
C LEU A 79 -9.09 7.94 14.53
N TRP A 80 -9.85 6.92 14.21
CA TRP A 80 -10.89 6.94 13.18
C TRP A 80 -12.18 7.60 13.69
N ASP A 81 -12.46 7.48 14.99
CA ASP A 81 -13.53 8.24 15.66
C ASP A 81 -13.24 9.75 15.64
N GLU A 82 -11.99 10.14 15.91
CA GLU A 82 -11.54 11.54 15.88
C GLU A 82 -11.72 12.17 14.49
N SER A 83 -11.46 11.44 13.43
CA SER A 83 -11.66 11.90 12.04
C SER A 83 -13.13 11.83 11.58
N GLY A 84 -14.01 11.19 12.36
CA GLY A 84 -15.41 10.92 12.00
C GLY A 84 -15.56 9.82 10.93
N ARG A 85 -14.50 9.09 10.63
CA ARG A 85 -14.50 8.08 9.56
C ARG A 85 -14.82 6.68 10.05
N TYR A 86 -14.78 6.41 11.34
CA TYR A 86 -15.03 5.06 11.87
C TYR A 86 -16.40 4.51 11.45
N ASP A 87 -17.45 5.30 11.55
CA ASP A 87 -18.80 4.88 11.19
C ASP A 87 -19.19 5.23 9.74
N SER A 88 -18.53 6.23 9.12
CA SER A 88 -18.85 6.68 7.77
C SER A 88 -18.27 5.79 6.66
N ILE A 89 -17.20 5.05 6.94
CA ILE A 89 -16.65 4.05 6.01
C ILE A 89 -17.45 2.76 6.16
N GLY A 90 -17.79 2.16 5.01
CA GLY A 90 -18.53 0.90 4.96
C GLY A 90 -17.75 -0.33 5.43
N ASP A 91 -18.20 -1.50 5.02
CA ASP A 91 -17.66 -2.80 5.41
C ASP A 91 -16.23 -3.08 4.90
N GLU A 92 -15.71 -2.23 4.03
CA GLU A 92 -14.32 -2.31 3.55
C GLU A 92 -13.29 -2.14 4.68
N LEU A 93 -13.65 -1.38 5.72
CA LEU A 93 -12.83 -1.23 6.91
C LEU A 93 -13.03 -2.43 7.83
N LEU A 94 -12.02 -3.28 7.95
CA LEU A 94 -12.07 -4.39 8.89
C LEU A 94 -11.94 -3.87 10.33
N ARG A 95 -13.00 -4.06 11.10
CA ARG A 95 -13.10 -3.71 12.52
C ARG A 95 -13.01 -4.97 13.36
N PHE A 96 -12.32 -4.90 14.47
CA PHE A 96 -12.22 -6.01 15.41
C PHE A 96 -11.97 -5.51 16.83
N THR A 97 -12.01 -6.42 17.78
CA THR A 97 -11.73 -6.14 19.18
C THR A 97 -10.52 -6.96 19.61
N ASP A 98 -9.58 -6.33 20.30
CA ASP A 98 -8.44 -7.03 20.87
C ASP A 98 -8.83 -7.82 22.14
N ARG A 99 -7.87 -8.56 22.72
CA ARG A 99 -8.11 -9.37 23.93
C ARG A 99 -8.48 -8.54 25.16
N ASN A 100 -8.25 -7.23 25.14
CA ASN A 100 -8.60 -6.30 26.23
C ASN A 100 -9.92 -5.57 25.96
N ASN A 101 -10.67 -6.01 24.95
CA ASN A 101 -11.91 -5.38 24.48
C ASN A 101 -11.73 -3.97 23.90
N ALA A 102 -10.51 -3.59 23.49
CA ALA A 102 -10.28 -2.36 22.77
C ALA A 102 -10.70 -2.50 21.30
N LYS A 103 -11.47 -1.54 20.80
CA LYS A 103 -11.87 -1.48 19.38
C LYS A 103 -10.67 -1.10 18.53
N MET A 104 -10.41 -1.90 17.51
CA MET A 104 -9.29 -1.76 16.60
C MET A 104 -9.76 -1.83 15.14
N VAL A 105 -8.93 -1.33 14.24
CA VAL A 105 -9.11 -1.44 12.80
C VAL A 105 -7.85 -1.99 12.13
N LEU A 106 -8.02 -2.66 11.01
CA LEU A 106 -6.92 -3.02 10.14
C LEU A 106 -6.77 -1.95 9.04
N GLY A 107 -5.55 -1.45 8.86
CA GLY A 107 -5.29 -0.29 8.01
C GLY A 107 -5.69 -0.50 6.54
N MET A 108 -6.77 0.13 6.12
CA MET A 108 -7.17 0.26 4.72
C MET A 108 -6.54 1.48 4.06
N THR A 109 -6.21 2.47 4.85
CA THR A 109 -5.52 3.73 4.55
C THR A 109 -4.93 4.28 5.85
N HIS A 110 -4.10 5.34 5.81
CA HIS A 110 -3.36 5.78 7.01
C HIS A 110 -3.36 7.31 7.19
N GLU A 111 -4.37 8.04 6.70
CA GLU A 111 -4.48 9.49 6.91
C GLU A 111 -4.48 9.82 8.40
N GLU A 112 -5.24 9.08 9.20
CA GLU A 112 -5.34 9.27 10.64
C GLU A 112 -4.01 9.07 11.34
N ALA A 113 -3.28 8.01 10.95
CA ALA A 113 -1.95 7.72 11.51
C ALA A 113 -0.92 8.78 11.08
N ALA A 114 -1.02 9.30 9.86
CA ALA A 114 -0.14 10.35 9.36
C ALA A 114 -0.33 11.65 10.14
N VAL A 115 -1.57 12.08 10.32
CA VAL A 115 -1.90 13.26 11.14
C VAL A 115 -1.46 13.07 12.59
N HIS A 116 -1.72 11.90 13.16
CA HIS A 116 -1.30 11.58 14.52
C HIS A 116 0.23 11.67 14.69
N LEU A 117 1.00 11.13 13.73
CA LEU A 117 2.46 11.16 13.80
C LEU A 117 3.05 12.57 13.77
N VAL A 118 2.47 13.46 12.94
CA VAL A 118 3.04 14.80 12.73
C VAL A 118 2.42 15.88 13.62
N ARG A 119 1.43 15.55 14.43
CA ARG A 119 0.64 16.52 15.22
C ARG A 119 1.51 17.44 16.08
N GLU A 120 2.50 16.89 16.78
CA GLU A 120 3.41 17.68 17.60
C GLU A 120 4.44 18.44 16.78
N TYR A 121 4.93 17.86 15.69
CA TYR A 121 5.88 18.50 14.79
C TYR A 121 5.26 19.68 14.05
N ALA A 122 4.03 19.55 13.59
CA ALA A 122 3.33 20.51 12.75
C ALA A 122 2.72 21.72 13.50
N GLN A 123 3.15 22.01 14.73
CA GLN A 123 2.63 23.11 15.55
C GLN A 123 3.06 24.51 15.08
N SER A 124 4.10 24.62 14.26
CA SER A 124 4.60 25.90 13.75
C SER A 124 4.56 25.95 12.23
N TYR A 125 4.07 27.07 11.69
CA TYR A 125 4.06 27.31 10.24
C TYR A 125 5.46 27.24 9.60
N THR A 126 6.52 27.49 10.40
CA THR A 126 7.92 27.42 9.94
C THR A 126 8.38 26.01 9.59
N LYS A 127 7.58 24.99 9.92
CA LYS A 127 7.86 23.60 9.59
C LYS A 127 7.30 23.16 8.25
N TYR A 128 6.41 23.95 7.67
CA TYR A 128 5.77 23.66 6.39
C TYR A 128 6.54 24.27 5.21
N PRO A 129 6.43 23.74 3.99
CA PRO A 129 5.77 22.48 3.68
C PRO A 129 6.64 21.27 4.01
N PHE A 130 6.03 20.09 4.16
CA PHE A 130 6.73 18.81 4.26
C PHE A 130 5.85 17.66 3.77
N MET A 131 6.49 16.56 3.40
CA MET A 131 5.79 15.34 2.99
C MET A 131 6.41 14.12 3.67
N ILE A 132 5.54 13.24 4.14
CA ILE A 132 5.91 11.91 4.63
C ILE A 132 5.24 10.86 3.75
N TYR A 133 5.89 9.72 3.55
CA TYR A 133 5.33 8.61 2.81
C TYR A 133 5.70 7.28 3.45
N GLN A 134 4.97 6.25 3.10
CA GLN A 134 5.32 4.87 3.48
C GLN A 134 5.12 3.92 2.31
N ILE A 135 5.72 2.74 2.42
CA ILE A 135 5.41 1.56 1.60
C ILE A 135 4.98 0.48 2.58
N GLN A 136 3.67 0.23 2.66
CA GLN A 136 3.09 -0.60 3.72
C GLN A 136 1.94 -1.45 3.19
N THR A 137 1.74 -2.59 3.81
CA THR A 137 0.57 -3.44 3.62
C THR A 137 -0.70 -2.70 4.00
N LYS A 138 -1.72 -2.84 3.16
CA LYS A 138 -3.09 -2.41 3.39
C LYS A 138 -4.00 -3.63 3.37
N PHE A 139 -5.06 -3.54 4.14
CA PHE A 139 -6.14 -4.51 4.07
C PHE A 139 -7.46 -3.78 3.82
N ARG A 140 -8.17 -4.20 2.77
CA ARG A 140 -9.53 -3.76 2.46
C ARG A 140 -10.41 -4.99 2.33
N ASP A 141 -11.50 -5.05 3.09
CA ASP A 141 -12.43 -6.18 3.00
C ASP A 141 -13.25 -6.09 1.73
N GLU A 142 -12.56 -6.24 0.60
CA GLU A 142 -13.12 -6.17 -0.74
C GLU A 142 -14.15 -7.27 -0.95
N ALA A 143 -15.38 -6.87 -1.27
CA ALA A 143 -16.50 -7.78 -1.43
C ALA A 143 -16.35 -8.74 -2.63
N ARG A 144 -15.64 -8.32 -3.69
CA ARG A 144 -15.50 -9.07 -4.95
C ARG A 144 -14.05 -9.10 -5.46
N PRO A 145 -13.12 -9.73 -4.72
CA PRO A 145 -11.76 -9.88 -5.19
C PRO A 145 -11.73 -10.69 -6.51
N ARG A 146 -10.88 -10.27 -7.44
CA ARG A 146 -10.77 -10.93 -8.75
C ARG A 146 -9.49 -10.56 -9.48
N ALA A 147 -9.20 -11.30 -10.54
CA ALA A 147 -8.12 -11.00 -11.47
C ALA A 147 -6.71 -11.03 -10.83
N GLY A 148 -6.44 -12.02 -9.98
CA GLY A 148 -5.15 -12.19 -9.32
C GLY A 148 -4.80 -11.00 -8.43
N LEU A 149 -3.72 -10.27 -8.75
CA LEU A 149 -3.26 -9.13 -7.94
C LEU A 149 -3.92 -7.79 -8.33
N ILE A 150 -4.87 -7.75 -9.27
CA ILE A 150 -5.50 -6.49 -9.70
C ILE A 150 -6.53 -6.01 -8.66
N ARG A 151 -7.35 -6.91 -8.12
CA ARG A 151 -8.35 -6.57 -7.12
C ARG A 151 -8.30 -7.57 -5.97
N VAL A 152 -7.62 -7.19 -4.93
CA VAL A 152 -7.26 -8.04 -3.78
C VAL A 152 -7.71 -7.41 -2.47
N ARG A 153 -7.65 -8.17 -1.39
CA ARG A 153 -7.93 -7.70 -0.03
C ARG A 153 -6.68 -7.21 0.68
N GLU A 154 -5.56 -7.91 0.50
CA GLU A 154 -4.29 -7.53 1.09
C GLU A 154 -3.29 -7.18 -0.01
N PHE A 155 -2.67 -6.01 0.09
CA PHE A 155 -1.71 -5.50 -0.90
C PHE A 155 -0.75 -4.49 -0.29
N THR A 156 0.38 -4.26 -0.96
CA THR A 156 1.31 -3.20 -0.60
C THR A 156 0.97 -1.93 -1.36
N MET A 157 0.94 -0.80 -0.66
CA MET A 157 0.69 0.52 -1.22
C MET A 157 1.84 1.46 -0.84
N LYS A 158 2.29 2.29 -1.78
CA LYS A 158 2.98 3.52 -1.46
C LYS A 158 1.91 4.60 -1.31
N ASP A 159 1.78 5.14 -0.11
CA ASP A 159 0.92 6.28 0.20
C ASP A 159 1.76 7.42 0.77
N ALA A 160 1.44 8.64 0.34
CA ALA A 160 2.17 9.85 0.72
C ALA A 160 1.17 10.92 1.20
N TYR A 161 1.61 11.69 2.18
CA TYR A 161 0.82 12.71 2.85
C TYR A 161 1.64 13.97 2.93
N SER A 162 1.19 15.05 2.28
CA SER A 162 1.86 16.34 2.28
C SER A 162 1.07 17.39 3.06
N PHE A 163 1.79 18.28 3.69
CA PHE A 163 1.25 19.27 4.62
C PHE A 163 1.72 20.66 4.18
N HIS A 164 0.78 21.60 4.05
CA HIS A 164 0.97 22.90 3.41
C HIS A 164 0.31 24.01 4.22
N THR A 165 0.76 25.24 4.03
CA THR A 165 0.16 26.43 4.67
C THR A 165 -0.80 27.17 3.75
N SER A 166 -0.80 26.88 2.45
CA SER A 166 -1.70 27.50 1.47
C SER A 166 -2.13 26.49 0.40
N GLN A 167 -3.23 26.78 -0.24
CA GLN A 167 -3.74 26.00 -1.37
C GLN A 167 -2.77 26.07 -2.57
N GLU A 168 -2.19 27.22 -2.83
CA GLU A 168 -1.24 27.41 -3.92
C GLU A 168 0.01 26.54 -3.75
N ASP A 169 0.58 26.47 -2.55
CA ASP A 169 1.73 25.62 -2.23
C ASP A 169 1.37 24.13 -2.39
N LEU A 170 0.17 23.72 -1.96
CA LEU A 170 -0.33 22.37 -2.18
C LEU A 170 -0.43 22.03 -3.66
N GLU A 171 -0.99 22.92 -4.49
CA GLU A 171 -1.15 22.69 -5.92
C GLU A 171 0.20 22.57 -6.62
N GLN A 172 1.15 23.45 -6.31
CA GLN A 172 2.51 23.35 -6.84
C GLN A 172 3.21 22.04 -6.44
N TYR A 173 3.00 21.59 -5.21
CA TYR A 173 3.56 20.32 -4.75
C TYR A 173 2.87 19.11 -5.41
N TYR A 174 1.57 19.20 -5.67
CA TYR A 174 0.82 18.20 -6.40
C TYR A 174 1.40 17.96 -7.81
N GLU A 175 1.76 19.02 -8.53
CA GLU A 175 2.43 18.92 -9.83
C GLU A 175 3.79 18.21 -9.74
N LYS A 176 4.56 18.47 -8.68
CA LYS A 176 5.81 17.73 -8.44
C LYS A 176 5.56 16.25 -8.21
N CYS A 177 4.52 15.92 -7.45
CA CYS A 177 4.11 14.53 -7.24
C CYS A 177 3.67 13.86 -8.54
N HIS A 178 2.88 14.56 -9.37
CA HIS A 178 2.45 14.06 -10.69
C HIS A 178 3.65 13.71 -11.56
N ALA A 179 4.59 14.63 -11.72
CA ALA A 179 5.82 14.40 -12.47
C ALA A 179 6.68 13.25 -11.89
N ALA A 180 6.67 13.06 -10.57
CA ALA A 180 7.33 11.92 -9.95
C ALA A 180 6.66 10.60 -10.32
N TYR A 181 5.33 10.54 -10.38
CA TYR A 181 4.60 9.36 -10.83
C TYR A 181 4.87 9.02 -12.30
N GLU A 182 4.93 10.01 -13.19
CA GLU A 182 5.29 9.79 -14.59
C GLU A 182 6.66 9.10 -14.70
N ARG A 183 7.67 9.61 -13.99
CA ARG A 183 9.00 8.98 -13.94
C ARG A 183 8.98 7.57 -13.35
N ILE A 184 8.15 7.33 -12.32
CA ILE A 184 7.99 5.99 -11.73
C ILE A 184 7.46 5.02 -12.78
N PHE A 185 6.40 5.37 -13.49
CA PHE A 185 5.80 4.51 -14.51
C PHE A 185 6.77 4.25 -15.68
N GLU A 186 7.45 5.28 -16.16
CA GLU A 186 8.50 5.14 -17.19
C GLU A 186 9.61 4.17 -16.73
N ARG A 187 10.11 4.32 -15.50
CA ARG A 187 11.17 3.48 -14.95
C ARG A 187 10.73 2.03 -14.68
N VAL A 188 9.46 1.83 -14.39
CA VAL A 188 8.86 0.49 -14.21
C VAL A 188 8.56 -0.15 -15.57
N GLY A 189 8.41 0.64 -16.63
CA GLY A 189 8.20 0.17 -18.01
C GLY A 189 6.72 0.01 -18.37
N VAL A 190 5.84 0.86 -17.84
CA VAL A 190 4.41 0.91 -18.14
C VAL A 190 3.98 2.33 -18.49
#